data_be3c7a766acdc1f7906e8d516ff5dfaa
#
_entry.id   be3c7a766acdc1f7906e8d516ff5dfaa
#
_cell.length_a   1.000
_cell.length_b   1.000
_cell.length_c   1.000
_cell.angle_alpha   90.00
_cell.angle_beta   90.00
_cell.angle_gamma   90.00
#
_symmetry.space_group_name_H-M   'P 1'
#
loop_
_entity.id
_entity.type
_entity.pdbx_description
1 polymer ?
#
loop_
_entity_poly.entity_id
_entity_poly.type
_entity_poly.pdbx_seq_one_letter_code
_entity_poly.pdbx_strand_id
1 'polypeptide(L)'
;YLNYKLFINNGSDTLETNDMAELIIELENTGKGNAQGIEIFLELSNYSGGLDISETKIIHKIIPGAIKKIKTEISATDMMISEKISISAYITEHYGNDLYAPQIISLNTKSLTSPDLVLSDININDQNNNNGLIEPAEVIKATMYVKNNGQQVAKDVSLEVLFGDFVFNTGKSSFNLGNIKKDQNKKVQFSFFAMSEAEKELPISFEIKESRSKFDQIVPSGLDLNRNNKVQN
;
A
#
# COMPACT_ATOMS: atom_id res chain seq x y z
N TYR A 1 -18.71 -35.95 22.38
CA TYR A 1 -17.72 -35.82 21.32
C TYR A 1 -18.03 -34.57 20.51
N LEU A 2 -16.98 -33.75 20.23
CA LEU A 2 -17.05 -32.60 19.36
C LEU A 2 -16.50 -32.95 17.98
N ASN A 3 -17.15 -32.43 16.95
CA ASN A 3 -16.64 -32.42 15.58
C ASN A 3 -16.59 -30.97 15.11
N TYR A 4 -15.66 -30.62 14.21
CA TYR A 4 -15.60 -29.25 13.72
C TYR A 4 -15.15 -29.14 12.27
N LYS A 5 -15.51 -28.02 11.66
CA LYS A 5 -15.04 -27.60 10.33
C LYS A 5 -14.50 -26.19 10.40
N LEU A 6 -13.44 -25.94 9.67
CA LEU A 6 -12.78 -24.65 9.57
C LEU A 6 -12.76 -24.19 8.12
N PHE A 7 -13.20 -22.98 7.84
CA PHE A 7 -13.14 -22.40 6.49
C PHE A 7 -13.09 -20.87 6.53
N ILE A 8 -12.57 -20.29 5.45
CA ILE A 8 -12.44 -18.84 5.28
C ILE A 8 -13.49 -18.37 4.27
N ASN A 9 -14.16 -17.29 4.61
CA ASN A 9 -15.11 -16.61 3.74
C ASN A 9 -14.58 -15.22 3.36
N ASN A 10 -13.82 -15.16 2.27
CA ASN A 10 -13.34 -13.92 1.69
C ASN A 10 -13.62 -13.82 0.18
N GLY A 11 -14.30 -14.82 -0.40
CA GLY A 11 -14.57 -14.89 -1.84
C GLY A 11 -13.32 -15.16 -2.71
N SER A 12 -12.15 -15.36 -2.11
CA SER A 12 -10.87 -15.59 -2.77
C SER A 12 -9.99 -16.52 -1.91
N ASP A 13 -9.11 -17.31 -2.55
CA ASP A 13 -8.10 -18.10 -1.86
C ASP A 13 -6.87 -17.27 -1.43
N THR A 14 -6.91 -15.97 -1.69
CA THR A 14 -5.81 -15.04 -1.40
C THR A 14 -6.33 -13.83 -0.65
N LEU A 15 -5.67 -13.47 0.45
CA LEU A 15 -5.89 -12.25 1.21
C LEU A 15 -4.87 -11.20 0.80
N GLU A 16 -5.32 -10.08 0.27
CA GLU A 16 -4.43 -8.97 -0.10
C GLU A 16 -4.25 -7.98 1.07
N THR A 17 -3.24 -7.17 1.01
CA THR A 17 -2.99 -6.12 2.01
C THR A 17 -4.20 -5.20 2.15
N ASN A 18 -4.58 -4.89 3.40
CA ASN A 18 -5.76 -4.13 3.80
C ASN A 18 -7.11 -4.83 3.51
N ASP A 19 -7.09 -6.11 3.15
CA ASP A 19 -8.30 -6.90 3.06
C ASP A 19 -8.71 -7.44 4.43
N MET A 20 -9.98 -7.82 4.51
CA MET A 20 -10.57 -8.51 5.66
C MET A 20 -11.22 -9.81 5.19
N ALA A 21 -11.04 -10.86 5.98
CA ALA A 21 -11.67 -12.15 5.77
C ALA A 21 -12.36 -12.61 7.05
N GLU A 22 -13.36 -13.45 6.93
CA GLU A 22 -14.05 -14.08 8.05
C GLU A 22 -13.64 -15.54 8.16
N LEU A 23 -12.98 -15.91 9.26
CA LEU A 23 -12.72 -17.30 9.62
C LEU A 23 -13.96 -17.84 10.32
N ILE A 24 -14.50 -18.93 9.81
CA ILE A 24 -15.70 -19.57 10.36
C ILE A 24 -15.33 -20.95 10.91
N ILE A 25 -15.70 -21.19 12.17
CA ILE A 25 -15.54 -22.46 12.85
C ILE A 25 -16.93 -22.98 13.15
N GLU A 26 -17.29 -24.12 12.58
CA GLU A 26 -18.53 -24.82 12.89
C GLU A 26 -18.23 -25.96 13.85
N LEU A 27 -18.76 -25.91 15.06
CA LEU A 27 -18.67 -26.97 16.08
C LEU A 27 -19.97 -27.71 16.18
N GLU A 28 -19.92 -29.04 16.09
CA GLU A 28 -21.02 -29.93 16.29
C GLU A 28 -20.80 -30.82 17.52
N ASN A 29 -21.75 -30.87 18.42
CA ASN A 29 -21.70 -31.84 19.51
C ASN A 29 -22.39 -33.15 19.06
N THR A 30 -21.60 -34.14 18.66
CA THR A 30 -22.07 -35.48 18.25
C THR A 30 -22.23 -36.44 19.43
N GLY A 31 -21.88 -36.00 20.65
CA GLY A 31 -22.00 -36.78 21.88
C GLY A 31 -23.41 -36.79 22.45
N LYS A 32 -23.59 -37.60 23.52
CA LYS A 32 -24.88 -37.72 24.24
C LYS A 32 -25.04 -36.73 25.39
N GLY A 33 -23.96 -36.11 25.84
CA GLY A 33 -23.93 -35.10 26.88
C GLY A 33 -23.69 -33.69 26.36
N ASN A 34 -23.91 -32.68 27.21
CA ASN A 34 -23.54 -31.31 26.89
C ASN A 34 -22.02 -31.17 26.86
N ALA A 35 -21.47 -30.52 25.83
CA ALA A 35 -20.14 -30.01 25.86
C ALA A 35 -20.14 -28.64 26.59
N GLN A 36 -19.19 -28.43 27.50
CA GLN A 36 -19.14 -27.24 28.35
C GLN A 36 -17.72 -26.67 28.41
N GLY A 37 -17.63 -25.33 28.61
CA GLY A 37 -16.35 -24.65 28.75
C GLY A 37 -15.41 -24.92 27.58
N ILE A 38 -15.92 -24.74 26.37
CA ILE A 38 -15.19 -25.02 25.14
C ILE A 38 -14.33 -23.79 24.85
N GLU A 39 -13.03 -23.99 24.77
CA GLU A 39 -12.07 -22.96 24.36
C GLU A 39 -11.50 -23.30 23.00
N ILE A 40 -11.45 -22.29 22.14
CA ILE A 40 -10.88 -22.40 20.79
C ILE A 40 -9.68 -21.48 20.74
N PHE A 41 -8.51 -22.05 20.55
CA PHE A 41 -7.27 -21.32 20.32
C PHE A 41 -6.86 -21.44 18.85
N LEU A 42 -6.52 -20.29 18.23
CA LEU A 42 -6.04 -20.22 16.85
C LEU A 42 -4.53 -19.98 16.85
N GLU A 43 -3.83 -20.76 16.08
CA GLU A 43 -2.38 -20.64 15.88
C GLU A 43 -2.06 -20.40 14.40
N LEU A 44 -1.24 -19.40 14.14
CA LEU A 44 -0.66 -19.13 12.83
C LEU A 44 0.71 -19.79 12.72
N SER A 45 0.95 -20.51 11.64
CA SER A 45 2.25 -21.08 11.31
C SER A 45 2.65 -20.76 9.88
N ASN A 46 3.96 -20.80 9.59
CA ASN A 46 4.57 -20.30 8.37
C ASN A 46 4.18 -18.82 8.12
N TYR A 47 4.27 -18.02 9.18
CA TYR A 47 3.75 -16.68 9.24
C TYR A 47 4.83 -15.68 9.66
N SER A 48 5.05 -14.66 8.85
CA SER A 48 6.10 -13.66 9.04
C SER A 48 5.59 -12.33 9.62
N GLY A 49 4.29 -12.11 9.67
CA GLY A 49 3.66 -10.93 10.25
C GLY A 49 2.61 -10.25 9.37
N GLY A 50 1.93 -9.26 9.92
CA GLY A 50 0.99 -8.41 9.18
C GLY A 50 -0.44 -8.96 9.08
N LEU A 51 -0.84 -9.91 9.94
CA LEU A 51 -2.23 -10.31 10.12
C LEU A 51 -2.65 -10.09 11.57
N ASP A 52 -3.83 -9.54 11.75
CA ASP A 52 -4.52 -9.48 13.04
C ASP A 52 -5.66 -10.49 13.05
N ILE A 53 -5.65 -11.36 14.04
CA ILE A 53 -6.67 -12.37 14.27
C ILE A 53 -6.98 -12.47 15.76
N SER A 54 -8.25 -12.63 16.10
CA SER A 54 -8.64 -12.89 17.49
C SER A 54 -8.30 -14.34 17.88
N GLU A 55 -7.31 -14.51 18.74
CA GLU A 55 -6.66 -15.80 19.05
C GLU A 55 -7.53 -16.78 19.82
N THR A 56 -8.39 -16.30 20.73
CA THR A 56 -9.16 -17.18 21.61
C THR A 56 -10.65 -16.87 21.61
N LYS A 57 -11.47 -17.91 21.53
CA LYS A 57 -12.94 -17.84 21.67
C LYS A 57 -13.42 -18.83 22.71
N ILE A 58 -14.39 -18.44 23.52
CA ILE A 58 -14.98 -19.27 24.57
C ILE A 58 -16.46 -19.51 24.28
N ILE A 59 -16.88 -20.75 24.39
CA ILE A 59 -18.29 -21.18 24.28
C ILE A 59 -18.69 -21.89 25.55
N HIS A 60 -19.68 -21.37 26.25
CA HIS A 60 -20.10 -21.95 27.52
C HIS A 60 -20.72 -23.35 27.40
N LYS A 61 -21.51 -23.58 26.33
CA LYS A 61 -22.23 -24.85 26.18
C LYS A 61 -22.68 -25.12 24.74
N ILE A 62 -22.61 -26.40 24.34
CA ILE A 62 -23.25 -26.94 23.15
C ILE A 62 -24.03 -28.20 23.57
N ILE A 63 -25.34 -28.22 23.35
CA ILE A 63 -26.18 -29.40 23.65
C ILE A 63 -26.01 -30.51 22.60
N PRO A 64 -26.31 -31.77 22.90
CA PRO A 64 -26.23 -32.88 21.95
C PRO A 64 -26.96 -32.59 20.63
N GLY A 65 -26.32 -32.90 19.50
CA GLY A 65 -26.83 -32.68 18.15
C GLY A 65 -26.86 -31.24 17.68
N ALA A 66 -26.43 -30.26 18.50
CA ALA A 66 -26.41 -28.86 18.09
C ALA A 66 -25.12 -28.49 17.41
N ILE A 67 -25.26 -27.59 16.42
CA ILE A 67 -24.12 -26.95 15.72
C ILE A 67 -24.02 -25.51 16.18
N LYS A 68 -22.80 -25.09 16.51
CA LYS A 68 -22.46 -23.70 16.84
C LYS A 68 -21.48 -23.16 15.82
N LYS A 69 -21.83 -22.01 15.21
CA LYS A 69 -20.93 -21.29 14.30
C LYS A 69 -20.28 -20.14 15.05
N ILE A 70 -18.97 -20.08 14.99
CA ILE A 70 -18.15 -19.01 15.53
C ILE A 70 -17.50 -18.31 14.35
N LYS A 71 -17.53 -16.99 14.38
CA LYS A 71 -16.92 -16.14 13.38
C LYS A 71 -15.85 -15.30 14.04
N THR A 72 -14.70 -15.23 13.42
CA THR A 72 -13.62 -14.32 13.81
C THR A 72 -13.08 -13.63 12.57
N GLU A 73 -12.77 -12.36 12.71
CA GLU A 73 -12.22 -11.56 11.64
C GLU A 73 -10.71 -11.78 11.53
N ILE A 74 -10.23 -11.86 10.31
CA ILE A 74 -8.81 -11.79 9.97
C ILE A 74 -8.64 -10.52 9.17
N SER A 75 -7.81 -9.61 9.66
CA SER A 75 -7.46 -8.38 8.93
C SER A 75 -5.99 -8.37 8.53
N ALA A 76 -5.74 -8.01 7.28
CA ALA A 76 -4.41 -7.91 6.72
C ALA A 76 -3.91 -6.47 6.82
N THR A 77 -2.76 -6.28 7.46
CA THR A 77 -2.11 -4.96 7.56
C THR A 77 -1.18 -4.73 6.36
N ASP A 78 -0.64 -3.53 6.26
CA ASP A 78 0.32 -3.16 5.22
C ASP A 78 1.73 -3.74 5.43
N MET A 79 1.97 -4.38 6.57
CA MET A 79 3.20 -5.12 6.86
C MET A 79 3.18 -6.56 6.34
N MET A 80 2.04 -7.03 5.82
CA MET A 80 1.89 -8.40 5.33
C MET A 80 2.76 -8.65 4.11
N ILE A 81 3.44 -9.78 4.09
CA ILE A 81 4.21 -10.25 2.94
C ILE A 81 3.46 -11.33 2.14
N SER A 82 3.92 -11.59 0.92
CA SER A 82 3.36 -12.66 0.07
C SER A 82 3.91 -14.00 0.52
N GLU A 83 3.07 -14.82 1.15
CA GLU A 83 3.43 -16.14 1.65
C GLU A 83 2.21 -17.07 1.71
N LYS A 84 2.42 -18.34 1.98
CA LYS A 84 1.36 -19.31 2.25
C LYS A 84 1.40 -19.64 3.74
N ILE A 85 0.40 -19.14 4.45
CA ILE A 85 0.25 -19.38 5.89
C ILE A 85 -0.66 -20.56 6.17
N SER A 86 -0.55 -21.12 7.38
CA SER A 86 -1.45 -22.14 7.90
C SER A 86 -2.09 -21.64 9.18
N ILE A 87 -3.40 -21.83 9.30
CA ILE A 87 -4.18 -21.53 10.49
C ILE A 87 -4.65 -22.84 11.09
N SER A 88 -4.25 -23.11 12.31
CA SER A 88 -4.65 -24.29 13.09
C SER A 88 -5.63 -23.88 14.17
N ALA A 89 -6.70 -24.65 14.34
CA ALA A 89 -7.64 -24.47 15.45
C ALA A 89 -7.51 -25.62 16.44
N TYR A 90 -7.16 -25.30 17.69
CA TYR A 90 -7.11 -26.20 18.81
C TYR A 90 -8.36 -26.00 19.65
N ILE A 91 -9.04 -27.08 19.98
CA ILE A 91 -10.30 -27.03 20.70
C ILE A 91 -10.20 -27.91 21.95
N THR A 92 -10.37 -27.29 23.10
CA THR A 92 -10.41 -27.97 24.39
C THR A 92 -11.82 -27.92 24.99
N GLU A 93 -12.14 -28.85 25.88
CA GLU A 93 -13.44 -28.96 26.53
C GLU A 93 -13.26 -29.28 28.00
N HIS A 94 -14.08 -28.71 28.88
CA HIS A 94 -13.93 -28.76 30.33
C HIS A 94 -13.74 -30.19 30.92
N TYR A 95 -14.37 -31.18 30.31
CA TYR A 95 -14.28 -32.58 30.76
C TYR A 95 -13.18 -33.38 30.06
N GLY A 96 -12.29 -32.72 29.32
CA GLY A 96 -11.15 -33.37 28.66
C GLY A 96 -11.53 -34.15 27.37
N ASN A 97 -12.66 -33.85 26.77
CA ASN A 97 -13.00 -34.40 25.45
C ASN A 97 -12.39 -33.52 24.32
N ASP A 98 -11.12 -33.24 24.45
CA ASP A 98 -10.37 -32.37 23.57
C ASP A 98 -10.21 -32.98 22.17
N LEU A 99 -10.07 -32.13 21.17
CA LEU A 99 -9.75 -32.56 19.82
C LEU A 99 -8.22 -32.62 19.66
N TYR A 100 -7.69 -33.84 19.62
CA TYR A 100 -6.24 -34.09 19.60
C TYR A 100 -5.56 -33.74 18.27
N ALA A 101 -6.29 -33.61 17.18
CA ALA A 101 -5.75 -33.25 15.87
C ALA A 101 -6.35 -31.94 15.41
N PRO A 102 -5.56 -30.84 15.35
CA PRO A 102 -6.06 -29.58 14.84
C PRO A 102 -6.41 -29.71 13.36
N GLN A 103 -7.53 -29.12 12.97
CA GLN A 103 -7.74 -28.89 11.54
C GLN A 103 -6.89 -27.69 11.10
N ILE A 104 -6.31 -27.83 9.91
CA ILE A 104 -5.42 -26.84 9.35
C ILE A 104 -6.05 -26.31 8.06
N ILE A 105 -6.16 -25.02 7.94
CA ILE A 105 -6.53 -24.35 6.70
C ILE A 105 -5.32 -23.55 6.18
N SER A 106 -5.12 -23.58 4.88
CA SER A 106 -4.08 -22.77 4.22
C SER A 106 -4.71 -21.51 3.62
N LEU A 107 -4.03 -20.40 3.77
CA LEU A 107 -4.38 -19.11 3.19
C LEU A 107 -3.17 -18.55 2.47
N ASN A 108 -3.32 -18.15 1.21
CA ASN A 108 -2.29 -17.38 0.52
C ASN A 108 -2.45 -15.90 0.89
N THR A 109 -1.35 -15.24 1.14
CA THR A 109 -1.31 -13.80 1.35
C THR A 109 -0.58 -13.13 0.20
N LYS A 110 -0.88 -11.85 -0.03
CA LYS A 110 -0.24 -11.07 -1.08
C LYS A 110 0.06 -9.67 -0.57
N SER A 111 1.35 -9.37 -0.49
CA SER A 111 1.85 -8.07 -0.05
C SER A 111 1.40 -6.94 -0.97
N LEU A 112 1.33 -5.75 -0.42
CA LEU A 112 1.17 -4.54 -1.20
C LEU A 112 2.40 -4.35 -2.09
N THR A 113 2.23 -4.48 -3.39
CA THR A 113 3.22 -3.98 -4.35
C THR A 113 3.04 -2.47 -4.48
N SER A 114 4.12 -1.71 -4.36
CA SER A 114 4.06 -0.26 -4.41
C SER A 114 4.20 0.28 -5.83
N PRO A 115 3.58 1.43 -6.17
CA PRO A 115 4.06 2.27 -7.25
C PRO A 115 5.40 2.89 -6.84
N ASP A 116 6.22 3.23 -7.81
CA ASP A 116 7.47 3.95 -7.64
C ASP A 116 7.47 5.11 -8.65
N LEU A 117 7.08 6.29 -8.16
CA LEU A 117 6.95 7.48 -8.99
C LEU A 117 8.28 8.23 -9.02
N VAL A 118 8.89 8.31 -10.18
CA VAL A 118 10.15 9.00 -10.41
C VAL A 118 9.98 10.11 -11.43
N LEU A 119 10.72 11.19 -11.23
CA LEU A 119 10.89 12.22 -12.26
C LEU A 119 12.00 11.79 -13.20
N SER A 120 11.74 11.84 -14.47
CA SER A 120 12.73 11.57 -15.51
C SER A 120 12.81 12.74 -16.47
N ASP A 121 13.99 13.00 -17.02
CA ASP A 121 14.25 13.94 -18.10
C ASP A 121 13.65 15.35 -17.88
N ILE A 122 14.39 16.25 -17.25
CA ILE A 122 14.04 17.67 -17.18
C ILE A 122 14.73 18.38 -18.34
N ASN A 123 13.94 18.80 -19.34
CA ASN A 123 14.39 19.61 -20.45
C ASN A 123 13.97 21.06 -20.22
N ILE A 124 14.91 21.97 -20.30
CA ILE A 124 14.64 23.41 -20.27
C ILE A 124 14.71 23.99 -21.68
N ASN A 125 13.88 24.98 -21.92
CA ASN A 125 13.90 25.82 -23.11
C ASN A 125 13.81 27.25 -22.61
N ASP A 126 14.92 27.98 -22.75
CA ASP A 126 14.92 29.41 -22.54
C ASP A 126 14.24 30.08 -23.75
N GLN A 127 13.40 31.06 -23.50
CA GLN A 127 12.60 31.72 -24.53
C GLN A 127 13.33 32.91 -25.18
N ASN A 128 14.51 33.25 -24.67
CA ASN A 128 15.20 34.50 -25.02
C ASN A 128 16.28 34.30 -26.06
N ASN A 129 17.28 33.51 -25.72
CA ASN A 129 18.46 33.35 -26.59
C ASN A 129 18.76 31.89 -26.93
N ASN A 130 18.02 30.96 -26.37
CA ASN A 130 18.09 29.52 -26.62
C ASN A 130 19.50 28.94 -26.39
N ASN A 131 20.23 29.47 -25.41
CA ASN A 131 21.58 29.04 -25.08
C ASN A 131 21.60 27.82 -24.12
N GLY A 132 20.43 27.45 -23.53
CA GLY A 132 20.26 26.34 -22.61
C GLY A 132 20.71 26.66 -21.17
N LEU A 133 20.94 27.94 -20.85
CA LEU A 133 21.21 28.43 -19.51
C LEU A 133 19.92 28.95 -18.88
N ILE A 134 19.86 28.98 -17.57
CA ILE A 134 18.83 29.70 -16.82
C ILE A 134 19.46 31.00 -16.36
N GLU A 135 19.09 32.11 -16.99
CA GLU A 135 19.61 33.45 -16.69
C GLU A 135 18.59 34.27 -15.90
N PRO A 136 19.04 35.25 -15.09
CA PRO A 136 18.12 36.10 -14.32
C PRO A 136 17.10 36.81 -15.18
N ALA A 137 15.85 36.87 -14.70
CA ALA A 137 14.71 37.51 -15.34
C ALA A 137 14.29 36.92 -16.70
N GLU A 138 14.87 35.81 -17.10
CA GLU A 138 14.50 35.08 -18.29
C GLU A 138 13.36 34.09 -18.01
N VAL A 139 12.37 34.02 -18.92
CA VAL A 139 11.29 33.04 -18.82
C VAL A 139 11.75 31.69 -19.35
N ILE A 140 11.78 30.71 -18.46
CA ILE A 140 12.16 29.34 -18.74
C ILE A 140 10.91 28.47 -18.88
N LYS A 141 10.85 27.66 -19.93
CA LYS A 141 9.90 26.56 -20.07
C LYS A 141 10.60 25.24 -19.76
N ALA A 142 10.13 24.55 -18.71
CA ALA A 142 10.62 23.24 -18.34
C ALA A 142 9.61 22.15 -18.71
N THR A 143 10.13 21.07 -19.25
CA THR A 143 9.35 19.86 -19.58
C THR A 143 9.98 18.68 -18.90
N MET A 144 9.18 17.88 -18.20
CA MET A 144 9.61 16.65 -17.55
C MET A 144 8.55 15.56 -17.63
N TYR A 145 8.88 14.37 -17.16
CA TYR A 145 7.95 13.24 -17.11
C TYR A 145 7.92 12.65 -15.71
N VAL A 146 6.71 12.30 -15.26
CA VAL A 146 6.49 11.46 -14.08
C VAL A 146 6.29 10.04 -14.58
N LYS A 147 7.17 9.13 -14.19
CA LYS A 147 7.15 7.72 -14.57
C LYS A 147 6.88 6.84 -13.36
N ASN A 148 6.11 5.79 -13.56
CA ASN A 148 5.94 4.75 -12.55
C ASN A 148 6.83 3.55 -12.87
N ASN A 149 7.93 3.40 -12.12
CA ASN A 149 8.83 2.24 -12.20
C ASN A 149 8.38 1.07 -11.31
N GLY A 150 7.38 1.31 -10.45
CA GLY A 150 6.84 0.31 -9.53
C GLY A 150 5.96 -0.73 -10.22
N GLN A 151 5.59 -1.76 -9.47
CA GLN A 151 4.78 -2.86 -9.99
C GLN A 151 3.28 -2.56 -9.96
N GLN A 152 2.84 -1.66 -9.07
CA GLN A 152 1.44 -1.30 -8.88
C GLN A 152 1.08 -0.03 -9.65
N VAL A 153 -0.19 0.09 -10.02
CA VAL A 153 -0.73 1.33 -10.58
C VAL A 153 -0.70 2.42 -9.52
N ALA A 154 -0.10 3.56 -9.82
CA ALA A 154 -0.27 4.78 -9.04
C ALA A 154 -1.63 5.39 -9.37
N LYS A 155 -2.47 5.63 -8.35
CA LYS A 155 -3.86 6.07 -8.53
C LYS A 155 -4.01 7.57 -8.25
N ASP A 156 -4.76 8.24 -9.12
CA ASP A 156 -5.12 9.67 -8.97
C ASP A 156 -3.92 10.57 -8.64
N VAL A 157 -2.82 10.35 -9.40
CA VAL A 157 -1.58 11.09 -9.20
C VAL A 157 -1.77 12.55 -9.54
N SER A 158 -1.33 13.41 -8.64
CA SER A 158 -1.19 14.85 -8.86
C SER A 158 0.25 15.29 -8.63
N LEU A 159 0.64 16.36 -9.30
CA LEU A 159 1.94 16.99 -9.13
C LEU A 159 1.76 18.48 -8.95
N GLU A 160 2.42 19.05 -7.96
CA GLU A 160 2.53 20.48 -7.75
C GLU A 160 3.99 20.91 -7.83
N VAL A 161 4.26 21.99 -8.58
CA VAL A 161 5.57 22.62 -8.66
C VAL A 161 5.61 23.71 -7.60
N LEU A 162 6.50 23.58 -6.64
CA LEU A 162 6.74 24.51 -5.55
C LEU A 162 7.93 25.38 -5.89
N PHE A 163 7.78 26.68 -5.74
CA PHE A 163 8.80 27.68 -6.01
C PHE A 163 9.18 28.38 -4.70
N GLY A 164 10.46 28.40 -4.40
CA GLY A 164 11.00 29.13 -3.25
C GLY A 164 11.38 30.56 -3.56
N ASP A 165 12.19 31.15 -2.71
CA ASP A 165 12.54 32.57 -2.76
C ASP A 165 13.19 32.94 -4.09
N PHE A 166 12.80 34.12 -4.61
CA PHE A 166 13.31 34.72 -5.84
C PHE A 166 13.08 33.89 -7.12
N VAL A 167 12.21 32.88 -7.08
CA VAL A 167 11.77 32.11 -8.23
C VAL A 167 10.26 32.24 -8.39
N PHE A 168 9.78 32.65 -9.55
CA PHE A 168 8.39 33.01 -9.80
C PHE A 168 7.75 32.17 -10.88
N ASN A 169 6.58 31.61 -10.57
CA ASN A 169 5.78 30.90 -11.52
C ASN A 169 5.23 31.84 -12.62
N THR A 170 5.32 31.44 -13.89
CA THR A 170 4.74 32.19 -15.01
C THR A 170 3.66 31.40 -15.76
N GLY A 171 3.29 30.22 -15.25
CA GLY A 171 2.32 29.37 -15.93
C GLY A 171 1.56 28.47 -14.97
N LYS A 172 1.26 27.27 -15.41
CA LYS A 172 0.59 26.25 -14.59
C LYS A 172 1.58 25.57 -13.65
N SER A 173 1.24 25.45 -12.37
CA SER A 173 2.07 24.78 -11.34
C SER A 173 1.45 23.50 -10.78
N SER A 174 0.13 23.27 -10.99
CA SER A 174 -0.56 22.09 -10.48
C SER A 174 -1.11 21.24 -11.61
N PHE A 175 -0.87 19.93 -11.57
CA PHE A 175 -1.18 18.97 -12.63
C PHE A 175 -1.91 17.76 -12.07
N ASN A 176 -3.07 17.43 -12.63
CA ASN A 176 -3.71 16.14 -12.40
C ASN A 176 -3.23 15.18 -13.50
N LEU A 177 -2.50 14.13 -13.10
CA LEU A 177 -1.92 13.14 -14.00
C LEU A 177 -2.77 11.87 -14.10
N GLY A 178 -3.76 11.72 -13.20
CA GLY A 178 -4.61 10.54 -13.11
C GLY A 178 -3.83 9.27 -12.78
N ASN A 179 -4.31 8.13 -13.24
CA ASN A 179 -3.64 6.87 -13.00
C ASN A 179 -2.39 6.70 -13.89
N ILE A 180 -1.29 6.24 -13.28
CA ILE A 180 -0.04 5.94 -13.98
C ILE A 180 0.25 4.44 -13.78
N LYS A 181 0.12 3.66 -14.85
CA LYS A 181 0.41 2.23 -14.86
C LYS A 181 1.93 1.99 -14.79
N LYS A 182 2.32 0.76 -14.44
CA LYS A 182 3.72 0.31 -14.55
C LYS A 182 4.32 0.71 -15.91
N ASP A 183 5.53 1.25 -15.87
CA ASP A 183 6.32 1.71 -17.03
C ASP A 183 5.69 2.86 -17.84
N GLN A 184 4.52 3.34 -17.45
CA GLN A 184 3.88 4.50 -18.07
C GLN A 184 4.49 5.79 -17.55
N ASN A 185 4.59 6.80 -18.44
CA ASN A 185 4.97 8.15 -18.06
C ASN A 185 3.87 9.17 -18.40
N LYS A 186 3.90 10.31 -17.73
CA LYS A 186 3.03 11.46 -17.96
C LYS A 186 3.88 12.71 -18.10
N LYS A 187 3.65 13.46 -19.17
CA LYS A 187 4.35 14.72 -19.44
C LYS A 187 3.81 15.83 -18.55
N VAL A 188 4.73 16.60 -17.96
CA VAL A 188 4.46 17.84 -17.22
C VAL A 188 5.24 18.96 -17.87
N GLN A 189 4.61 20.13 -18.03
CA GLN A 189 5.22 21.32 -18.59
C GLN A 189 4.85 22.53 -17.74
N PHE A 190 5.84 23.23 -17.23
CA PHE A 190 5.68 24.42 -16.39
C PHE A 190 6.62 25.53 -16.85
N SER A 191 6.42 26.73 -16.33
CA SER A 191 7.25 27.88 -16.70
C SER A 191 7.53 28.73 -15.47
N PHE A 192 8.71 29.31 -15.42
CA PHE A 192 9.15 30.17 -14.33
C PHE A 192 10.19 31.18 -14.82
N PHE A 193 10.51 32.15 -13.99
CA PHE A 193 11.73 32.92 -14.07
C PHE A 193 12.38 33.04 -12.68
N ALA A 194 13.70 33.21 -12.67
CA ALA A 194 14.47 33.45 -11.43
C ALA A 194 15.07 34.85 -11.43
N MET A 195 15.18 35.47 -10.26
CA MET A 195 15.92 36.72 -10.10
C MET A 195 17.40 36.45 -9.83
N SER A 196 18.24 37.49 -9.92
CA SER A 196 19.68 37.39 -9.66
C SER A 196 19.99 37.03 -8.20
N GLU A 197 19.07 37.31 -7.30
CA GLU A 197 19.14 37.01 -5.88
C GLU A 197 18.82 35.57 -5.53
N ALA A 198 18.32 34.77 -6.48
CA ALA A 198 18.04 33.38 -6.26
C ALA A 198 19.33 32.58 -5.98
N GLU A 199 19.21 31.53 -5.19
CA GLU A 199 20.31 30.61 -4.94
C GLU A 199 20.80 29.96 -6.24
N LYS A 200 22.05 29.53 -6.25
CA LYS A 200 22.66 28.88 -7.42
C LYS A 200 21.89 27.61 -7.79
N GLU A 201 21.60 26.76 -6.84
CA GLU A 201 20.62 25.68 -6.96
C GLU A 201 19.24 26.28 -6.72
N LEU A 202 18.44 26.32 -7.77
CA LEU A 202 17.13 26.97 -7.70
C LEU A 202 16.20 26.24 -6.72
N PRO A 203 15.55 26.96 -5.79
CA PRO A 203 14.63 26.38 -4.83
C PRO A 203 13.29 26.01 -5.50
N ILE A 204 13.36 25.06 -6.41
CA ILE A 204 12.21 24.47 -7.08
C ILE A 204 12.11 23.02 -6.65
N SER A 205 10.93 22.60 -6.20
CA SER A 205 10.66 21.20 -5.88
C SER A 205 9.32 20.75 -6.43
N PHE A 206 9.14 19.45 -6.51
CA PHE A 206 7.94 18.82 -7.04
C PHE A 206 7.31 17.98 -5.93
N GLU A 207 6.12 18.38 -5.50
CA GLU A 207 5.29 17.57 -4.61
C GLU A 207 4.44 16.63 -5.45
N ILE A 208 4.64 15.33 -5.30
CA ILE A 208 3.88 14.28 -5.99
C ILE A 208 3.00 13.63 -4.94
N LYS A 209 1.69 13.61 -5.21
CA LYS A 209 0.68 12.97 -4.34
C LYS A 209 -0.02 11.84 -5.08
N GLU A 210 -0.37 10.81 -4.33
CA GLU A 210 -1.10 9.64 -4.80
C GLU A 210 -2.26 9.36 -3.87
N SER A 211 -3.38 8.84 -4.36
CA SER A 211 -4.64 8.73 -3.60
C SER A 211 -4.54 8.02 -2.25
N ARG A 212 -3.56 7.15 -2.05
CA ARG A 212 -3.30 6.44 -0.78
C ARG A 212 -2.45 7.23 0.21
N SER A 213 -1.91 8.40 -0.21
CA SER A 213 -1.02 9.29 0.57
C SER A 213 0.26 8.64 1.13
N LYS A 214 0.39 7.32 1.04
CA LYS A 214 1.55 6.54 1.51
C LYS A 214 2.76 6.68 0.59
N PHE A 215 2.54 7.08 -0.64
CA PHE A 215 3.56 7.18 -1.69
C PHE A 215 3.81 8.62 -2.12
N ASP A 216 3.35 9.57 -1.30
CA ASP A 216 3.60 10.98 -1.50
C ASP A 216 5.08 11.28 -1.31
N GLN A 217 5.62 12.19 -2.12
CA GLN A 217 7.03 12.56 -2.06
C GLN A 217 7.25 13.99 -2.51
N ILE A 218 8.34 14.58 -2.03
CA ILE A 218 8.85 15.88 -2.48
C ILE A 218 10.23 15.66 -3.08
N VAL A 219 10.41 16.06 -4.33
CA VAL A 219 11.65 15.86 -5.08
C VAL A 219 12.20 17.22 -5.50
N PRO A 220 13.47 17.57 -5.18
CA PRO A 220 14.09 18.80 -5.67
C PRO A 220 14.31 18.74 -7.19
N SER A 221 14.31 19.89 -7.84
CA SER A 221 14.47 19.97 -9.29
C SER A 221 15.90 19.69 -9.77
N GLY A 222 16.90 20.02 -8.98
CA GLY A 222 18.30 19.99 -9.37
C GLY A 222 18.67 21.00 -10.46
N LEU A 223 17.84 22.03 -10.68
CA LEU A 223 18.12 23.07 -11.65
C LEU A 223 19.05 24.15 -11.08
N ASP A 224 20.05 24.55 -11.82
CA ASP A 224 21.02 25.58 -11.42
C ASP A 224 20.83 26.87 -12.22
N LEU A 225 20.92 28.00 -11.52
CA LEU A 225 20.99 29.32 -12.14
C LEU A 225 22.34 29.51 -12.86
N ASN A 226 22.36 30.09 -14.05
CA ASN A 226 23.55 30.35 -14.86
C ASN A 226 24.38 29.08 -15.20
N ARG A 227 23.72 27.93 -15.29
CA ARG A 227 24.35 26.67 -15.67
C ARG A 227 23.61 26.01 -16.82
N ASN A 228 24.36 25.29 -17.65
CA ASN A 228 23.74 24.46 -18.69
C ASN A 228 23.09 23.25 -18.01
N ASN A 229 21.76 23.30 -17.93
CA ASN A 229 20.91 22.27 -17.32
C ASN A 229 20.44 21.23 -18.35
N LYS A 230 21.11 21.11 -19.49
CA LYS A 230 20.87 20.00 -20.41
C LYS A 230 21.33 18.71 -19.76
N VAL A 231 20.42 17.78 -19.59
CA VAL A 231 20.75 16.44 -19.12
C VAL A 231 21.81 15.85 -20.07
N GLN A 232 22.98 15.53 -19.57
CA GLN A 232 23.92 14.69 -20.31
C GLN A 232 23.32 13.28 -20.38
N ASN A 233 23.06 12.81 -21.59
CA ASN A 233 22.63 11.44 -21.86
C ASN A 233 23.68 10.43 -21.41
#